data_6db65fb1d2f2124123b55d1208f92f84
#
_entry.id   6db65fb1d2f2124123b55d1208f92f84
#
_cell.length_a   1.000
_cell.length_b   1.000
_cell.length_c   1.000
_cell.angle_alpha   90.00
_cell.angle_beta   90.00
_cell.angle_gamma   90.00
#
_symmetry.space_group_name_H-M   'P 1'
#
loop_
_entity.id
_entity.type
_entity.pdbx_description
1 polymer ?
#
loop_
_entity_poly.entity_id
_entity_poly.type
_entity_poly.pdbx_seq_one_letter_code
_entity_poly.pdbx_strand_id
1 'polypeptide(L)' 'MSISNMTVHSVECIKLKSVGLNKDATWRDIQVKTTEGLTFTLTLFADDADKLRINLQEAGD' A
#
# COMPACT_ATOMS: atom_id res chain seq x y z
N MET A 1 -19.81 -2.59 -9.50
CA MET A 1 -18.52 -2.45 -8.81
C MET A 1 -18.42 -1.06 -8.21
N SER A 2 -18.05 -1.00 -6.95
CA SER A 2 -17.90 0.30 -6.32
C SER A 2 -16.43 0.69 -6.28
N ILE A 3 -16.19 1.97 -6.40
CA ILE A 3 -14.86 2.54 -6.33
C ILE A 3 -14.79 3.42 -5.10
N SER A 4 -13.79 3.15 -4.29
CA SER A 4 -13.56 3.96 -3.09
C SER A 4 -12.26 4.71 -3.26
N ASN A 5 -12.29 5.97 -2.91
CA ASN A 5 -11.11 6.82 -2.97
C ASN A 5 -10.73 7.33 -1.59
N MET A 6 -9.45 7.36 -1.34
CA MET A 6 -8.93 7.97 -0.14
C MET A 6 -7.82 8.94 -0.55
N THR A 7 -7.87 10.15 -0.02
CA THR A 7 -6.89 11.17 -0.36
C THR A 7 -6.10 11.53 0.90
N VAL A 8 -4.79 11.49 0.77
CA VAL A 8 -3.91 11.87 1.87
C VAL A 8 -3.02 13.02 1.39
N HIS A 9 -3.01 14.10 2.16
CA HIS A 9 -2.23 15.28 1.83
C HIS A 9 -0.96 15.36 2.66
N SER A 10 0.01 16.10 2.16
CA SER A 10 1.25 16.40 2.88
C SER A 10 2.05 15.15 3.21
N VAL A 11 2.15 14.26 2.25
CA VAL A 11 2.90 13.03 2.43
C VAL A 11 4.39 13.35 2.55
N GLU A 12 5.03 12.85 3.60
CA GLU A 12 6.45 12.98 3.79
C GLU A 12 7.21 11.78 3.24
N CYS A 13 6.70 10.59 3.49
CA CYS A 13 7.35 9.39 2.97
C CYS A 13 6.37 8.23 2.90
N ILE A 14 6.67 7.30 2.00
CA ILE A 14 5.90 6.08 1.83
C ILE A 14 6.85 4.91 2.02
N LYS A 15 6.48 3.98 2.90
CA LYS A 15 7.27 2.77 3.15
C LYS A 15 6.49 1.56 2.68
N LEU A 16 7.11 0.78 1.83
CA LEU A 16 6.54 -0.47 1.36
C LEU A 16 7.18 -1.60 2.14
N LYS A 17 6.37 -2.36 2.84
CA LYS A 17 6.86 -3.52 3.57
C LYS A 17 6.94 -4.72 2.65
N SER A 18 7.75 -5.68 3.03
CA SER A 18 7.83 -6.94 2.30
C SER A 18 6.51 -7.68 2.37
N VAL A 19 6.27 -8.51 1.38
CA VAL A 19 5.08 -9.36 1.39
C VAL A 19 5.24 -10.38 2.50
N GLY A 20 4.23 -10.48 3.34
CA GLY A 20 4.18 -11.50 4.37
C GLY A 20 3.48 -12.73 3.85
N LEU A 21 3.97 -13.90 4.22
CA LEU A 21 3.39 -15.17 3.82
C LEU A 21 3.03 -15.98 5.05
N ASN A 22 1.82 -16.45 5.07
CA ASN A 22 1.35 -17.36 6.09
C ASN A 22 0.65 -18.52 5.41
N LYS A 23 0.37 -19.58 6.14
CA LYS A 23 -0.30 -20.74 5.60
C LYS A 23 -1.57 -20.41 4.86
N ASP A 24 -2.33 -19.49 5.42
CA ASP A 24 -3.65 -19.16 4.92
C ASP A 24 -3.78 -17.76 4.33
N ALA A 25 -2.70 -17.01 4.29
CA ALA A 25 -2.81 -15.62 3.87
C ALA A 25 -1.50 -15.08 3.31
N THR A 26 -1.65 -14.22 2.34
CA THR A 26 -0.54 -13.41 1.80
C THR A 26 -0.97 -11.96 1.96
N TRP A 27 -0.09 -11.14 2.50
CA TRP A 27 -0.45 -9.74 2.73
C TRP A 27 0.75 -8.82 2.55
N ARG A 28 0.46 -7.55 2.37
CA ARG A 28 1.48 -6.52 2.27
C ARG A 28 1.00 -5.25 2.96
N ASP A 29 1.89 -4.63 3.70
CA ASP A 29 1.59 -3.36 4.36
C ASP A 29 2.24 -2.21 3.63
N ILE A 30 1.51 -1.12 3.51
CA ILE A 30 2.01 0.13 2.98
C ILE A 30 1.83 1.17 4.06
N GLN A 31 2.90 1.83 4.46
CA GLN A 31 2.84 2.90 5.46
C GLN A 31 3.06 4.25 4.79
N VAL A 32 2.20 5.18 5.12
CA VAL A 32 2.31 6.56 4.62
C VAL A 32 2.47 7.47 5.82
N LYS A 33 3.55 8.23 5.85
CA LYS A 33 3.79 9.23 6.88
C LYS A 33 3.55 10.62 6.31
N THR A 34 2.90 11.45 7.10
CA THR A 34 2.67 12.84 6.69
C THR A 34 3.57 13.78 7.46
N THR A 35 3.72 14.98 6.93
CA THR A 35 4.51 16.02 7.60
C THR A 35 3.88 16.48 8.90
N GLU A 36 2.62 16.17 9.12
CA GLU A 36 1.94 16.52 10.37
C GLU A 36 2.12 15.49 11.46
N GLY A 37 2.89 14.44 11.19
CA GLY A 37 3.16 13.42 12.19
C GLY A 37 2.17 12.27 12.19
N LEU A 38 1.27 12.22 11.23
CA LEU A 38 0.32 11.13 11.13
C LEU A 38 0.93 9.97 10.36
N THR A 39 0.56 8.76 10.74
CA THR A 39 0.98 7.56 10.02
C THR A 39 -0.25 6.73 9.68
N PHE A 40 -0.38 6.39 8.43
CA PHE A 40 -1.47 5.53 7.96
C PHE A 40 -0.88 4.21 7.48
N THR A 41 -1.51 3.12 7.84
CA THR A 41 -1.08 1.80 7.40
C THR A 41 -2.21 1.15 6.63
N LEU A 42 -1.89 0.67 5.44
CA LEU A 42 -2.84 -0.05 4.62
C LEU A 42 -2.35 -1.48 4.50
N THR A 43 -3.16 -2.42 4.93
CA THR A 43 -2.84 -3.84 4.84
C THR A 43 -3.66 -4.46 3.73
N LEU A 44 -3.00 -5.08 2.79
CA LEU A 44 -3.64 -5.68 1.61
C LEU A 44 -3.44 -7.18 1.63
N PHE A 45 -4.51 -7.91 1.43
CA PHE A 45 -4.49 -9.36 1.36
C PHE A 45 -4.79 -9.84 -0.05
N ALA A 46 -4.16 -10.92 -0.44
CA ALA A 46 -4.41 -11.53 -1.74
C ALA A 46 -4.18 -13.04 -1.67
N ASP A 47 -4.62 -13.74 -2.71
CA ASP A 47 -4.41 -15.19 -2.81
C ASP A 47 -2.97 -15.52 -3.14
N ASP A 48 -2.26 -14.58 -3.72
CA ASP A 48 -1.00 -14.84 -4.39
C ASP A 48 -0.10 -13.63 -4.22
N ALA A 49 1.15 -13.84 -3.94
CA ALA A 49 2.12 -12.77 -3.74
C ALA A 49 2.27 -11.88 -4.98
N ASP A 50 2.12 -12.46 -6.15
CA ASP A 50 2.23 -11.68 -7.40
C ASP A 50 1.18 -10.58 -7.50
N LYS A 51 0.02 -10.81 -6.91
CA LYS A 51 -1.05 -9.81 -6.92
C LYS A 51 -0.77 -8.64 -6.00
N LEU A 52 0.20 -8.79 -5.11
CA LEU A 52 0.59 -7.71 -4.19
C LEU A 52 1.79 -6.94 -4.69
N ARG A 53 2.19 -7.15 -5.93
CA ARG A 53 3.25 -6.37 -6.54
C ARG A 53 2.82 -4.94 -6.74
N ILE A 54 3.74 -4.05 -6.51
CA ILE A 54 3.48 -2.64 -6.75
C ILE A 54 3.95 -2.30 -8.16
N ASN A 55 3.01 -1.91 -8.99
CA ASN A 55 3.31 -1.43 -10.34
C ASN A 55 3.41 0.08 -10.28
N LEU A 56 4.61 0.58 -10.45
CA LEU A 56 4.83 2.02 -10.52
C LEU A 56 4.76 2.43 -11.99
N GLN A 57 3.62 2.98 -12.36
CA GLN A 57 3.43 3.50 -13.69
C GLN A 57 3.58 4.99 -13.61
N GLU A 58 4.68 5.51 -14.10
CA GLU A 58 4.80 6.93 -14.21
C GLU A 58 4.01 7.35 -15.41
N ALA A 59 3.03 8.15 -15.19
CA ALA A 59 2.26 8.70 -16.26
C ALA A 59 3.20 9.56 -16.99
N GLY A 60 3.51 9.19 -18.06
CA GLY A 60 4.47 9.83 -18.83
C GLY A 60 4.19 11.18 -19.08
N ASP A 61 4.22 11.80 -18.32
CA ASP A 61 4.14 13.03 -18.58
C ASP A 61 4.92 13.48 -19.59
#